data_ce93ea4e1382f8410c2f7536f63e223b
#
_entry.id   ce93ea4e1382f8410c2f7536f63e223b
#
_cell.length_a   1.000
_cell.length_b   1.000
_cell.length_c   1.000
_cell.angle_alpha   90.00
_cell.angle_beta   90.00
_cell.angle_gamma   90.00
#
_symmetry.space_group_name_H-M   'P 1'
#
loop_
_entity.id
_entity.type
_entity.pdbx_description
1 polymer ?
#
loop_
_entity_poly.entity_id
_entity_poly.type
_entity_poly.pdbx_seq_one_letter_code
_entity_poly.pdbx_strand_id
1 'polypeptide(L)'
;MKRLFTLITIALLALPALACTNLLVSKGASKDGSVMVSYAADSHTRYGTLVFMPRATYPKGEMLEIREWGPGKFLGHIPQAEKTYNVIGNMNEHQVLIGESTWGGREEFVDSTAILDYGSLIYICLQRAKTAREAIQIFTTLADEYGYASSGESISFADPNEVWFMDIIGKKPKFNKKGRMKTREPYG
;
A
#
# COMPACT_ATOMS: atom_id res chain seq x y z
N MET A 1 9.11 -19.36 42.85
CA MET A 1 10.04 -18.98 41.76
C MET A 1 9.56 -19.42 40.36
N LYS A 2 9.26 -20.72 40.12
CA LYS A 2 8.81 -21.17 38.76
C LYS A 2 7.57 -20.44 38.25
N ARG A 3 6.53 -20.25 39.06
CA ARG A 3 5.28 -19.54 38.65
C ARG A 3 5.53 -18.05 38.34
N LEU A 4 6.43 -17.38 39.05
CA LEU A 4 6.79 -15.99 38.80
C LEU A 4 7.58 -15.87 37.49
N PHE A 5 8.48 -16.80 37.22
CA PHE A 5 9.22 -16.87 35.96
C PHE A 5 8.28 -17.10 34.77
N THR A 6 7.28 -18.01 34.89
CA THR A 6 6.26 -18.24 33.86
C THR A 6 5.41 -17.01 33.58
N LEU A 7 5.00 -16.27 34.62
CA LEU A 7 4.21 -15.05 34.47
C LEU A 7 5.02 -13.92 33.80
N ILE A 8 6.30 -13.77 34.15
CA ILE A 8 7.21 -12.81 33.51
C ILE A 8 7.44 -13.20 32.04
N THR A 9 7.61 -14.47 31.72
CA THR A 9 7.77 -14.94 30.34
C THR A 9 6.52 -14.69 29.50
N ILE A 10 5.33 -14.94 30.06
CA ILE A 10 4.06 -14.64 29.38
C ILE A 10 3.86 -13.14 29.18
N ALA A 11 4.22 -12.32 30.17
CA ALA A 11 4.13 -10.84 30.06
C ALA A 11 5.12 -10.28 29.02
N LEU A 12 6.30 -10.88 28.88
CA LEU A 12 7.29 -10.51 27.86
C LEU A 12 6.90 -10.95 26.45
N LEU A 13 6.05 -12.00 26.31
CA LEU A 13 5.50 -12.43 25.02
C LEU A 13 4.28 -11.62 24.58
N ALA A 14 3.70 -10.84 25.47
CA ALA A 14 2.58 -9.92 25.21
C ALA A 14 3.06 -8.53 24.79
N LEU A 15 4.19 -8.40 24.08
CA LEU A 15 4.54 -7.15 23.41
C LEU A 15 3.46 -6.88 22.36
N PRO A 16 2.82 -5.69 22.38
CA PRO A 16 1.87 -5.34 21.34
C PRO A 16 2.61 -5.38 19.99
N ALA A 17 2.16 -6.26 19.12
CA ALA A 17 2.58 -6.20 17.72
C ALA A 17 1.98 -4.91 17.14
N LEU A 18 2.78 -3.86 17.05
CA LEU A 18 2.41 -2.59 16.43
C LEU A 18 2.57 -2.73 14.90
N ALA A 19 1.76 -3.56 14.30
CA ALA A 19 1.76 -3.77 12.86
C ALA A 19 0.34 -4.04 12.37
N CYS A 20 -0.01 -3.44 11.24
CA CYS A 20 -1.27 -3.71 10.56
C CYS A 20 -1.42 -5.21 10.28
N THR A 21 -2.64 -5.73 10.34
CA THR A 21 -2.89 -7.16 10.16
C THR A 21 -3.82 -7.40 8.99
N ASN A 22 -3.43 -8.30 8.10
CA ASN A 22 -4.26 -8.78 7.00
C ASN A 22 -4.53 -10.27 7.13
N LEU A 23 -5.77 -10.68 6.84
CA LEU A 23 -6.13 -12.07 6.64
C LEU A 23 -6.66 -12.24 5.22
N LEU A 24 -6.05 -13.15 4.45
CA LEU A 24 -6.42 -13.44 3.08
C LEU A 24 -6.92 -14.88 2.98
N VAL A 25 -8.10 -15.06 2.38
CA VAL A 25 -8.69 -16.37 2.13
C VAL A 25 -8.92 -16.52 0.63
N SER A 26 -8.24 -17.46 0.01
CA SER A 26 -8.42 -17.79 -1.41
C SER A 26 -9.68 -18.63 -1.65
N LYS A 27 -10.14 -18.70 -2.90
CA LYS A 27 -11.27 -19.54 -3.31
C LYS A 27 -11.14 -21.00 -2.85
N GLY A 28 -9.95 -21.55 -2.93
CA GLY A 28 -9.70 -22.93 -2.54
C GLY A 28 -9.71 -23.19 -1.02
N ALA A 29 -9.58 -22.15 -0.22
CA ALA A 29 -9.59 -22.21 1.23
C ALA A 29 -10.97 -21.90 1.84
N SER A 30 -11.87 -21.26 1.09
CA SER A 30 -13.22 -20.93 1.53
C SER A 30 -14.21 -22.07 1.24
N LYS A 31 -15.25 -22.18 2.09
CA LYS A 31 -16.29 -23.22 1.94
C LYS A 31 -17.15 -23.03 0.70
N ASP A 32 -17.41 -21.79 0.32
CA ASP A 32 -18.35 -21.41 -0.75
C ASP A 32 -17.64 -20.89 -2.01
N GLY A 33 -16.31 -20.96 -2.06
CA GLY A 33 -15.51 -20.46 -3.17
C GLY A 33 -15.38 -18.94 -3.22
N SER A 34 -15.74 -18.23 -2.14
CA SER A 34 -15.53 -16.78 -2.04
C SER A 34 -14.06 -16.45 -1.77
N VAL A 35 -13.64 -15.26 -2.20
CA VAL A 35 -12.40 -14.62 -1.78
C VAL A 35 -12.73 -13.67 -0.64
N MET A 36 -11.96 -13.73 0.44
CA MET A 36 -12.16 -12.85 1.60
C MET A 36 -10.84 -12.23 2.03
N VAL A 37 -10.90 -10.95 2.37
CA VAL A 37 -9.77 -10.22 2.96
C VAL A 37 -10.27 -9.40 4.13
N SER A 38 -9.58 -9.47 5.25
CA SER A 38 -9.71 -8.47 6.31
C SER A 38 -8.44 -7.63 6.38
N TYR A 39 -8.61 -6.36 6.69
CA TYR A 39 -7.51 -5.44 6.89
C TYR A 39 -7.79 -4.61 8.14
N ALA A 40 -6.87 -4.64 9.09
CA ALA A 40 -6.89 -3.83 10.30
C ALA A 40 -5.63 -2.94 10.30
N ALA A 41 -5.85 -1.63 10.24
CA ALA A 41 -4.78 -0.64 10.36
C ALA A 41 -4.57 -0.31 11.84
N ASP A 42 -3.40 -0.62 12.39
CA ASP A 42 -3.02 -0.26 13.75
C ASP A 42 -2.57 1.21 13.78
N SER A 43 -3.43 2.07 14.28
CA SER A 43 -3.16 3.51 14.31
C SER A 43 -3.70 4.14 15.58
N HIS A 44 -2.92 5.02 16.18
CA HIS A 44 -3.35 5.82 17.34
C HIS A 44 -4.17 7.06 16.95
N THR A 45 -4.18 7.42 15.67
CA THR A 45 -4.78 8.68 15.19
C THR A 45 -5.85 8.50 14.11
N ARG A 46 -5.96 7.29 13.54
CA ARG A 46 -6.96 6.97 12.50
C ARG A 46 -8.09 6.16 13.12
N TYR A 47 -9.28 6.69 13.04
CA TYR A 47 -10.49 6.04 13.53
C TYR A 47 -11.33 5.68 12.32
N GLY A 48 -11.65 4.43 12.12
CA GLY A 48 -12.40 3.81 11.03
C GLY A 48 -13.41 4.66 10.26
N THR A 49 -12.99 5.80 9.77
CA THR A 49 -13.83 6.68 8.94
C THR A 49 -13.98 6.03 7.57
N LEU A 50 -15.22 5.88 7.12
CA LEU A 50 -15.49 5.37 5.80
C LEU A 50 -15.12 6.44 4.75
N VAL A 51 -14.08 6.17 3.98
CA VAL A 51 -13.65 7.02 2.86
C VAL A 51 -14.42 6.60 1.61
N PHE A 52 -15.01 7.56 0.93
CA PHE A 52 -15.64 7.36 -0.38
C PHE A 52 -15.03 8.32 -1.41
N MET A 53 -14.52 7.76 -2.48
CA MET A 53 -14.03 8.48 -3.65
C MET A 53 -14.93 8.13 -4.83
N PRO A 54 -15.75 9.08 -5.33
CA PRO A 54 -16.64 8.83 -6.46
C PRO A 54 -15.85 8.66 -7.76
N ARG A 55 -16.38 7.87 -8.69
CA ARG A 55 -15.87 7.82 -10.05
C ARG A 55 -15.90 9.22 -10.67
N ALA A 56 -14.93 9.49 -11.51
CA ALA A 56 -14.84 10.77 -12.20
C ALA A 56 -14.27 10.60 -13.61
N THR A 57 -14.44 11.64 -14.41
CA THR A 57 -13.81 11.77 -15.73
C THR A 57 -13.02 13.06 -15.72
N TYR A 58 -11.80 13.00 -16.17
CA TYR A 58 -10.84 14.10 -16.19
C TYR A 58 -10.44 14.42 -17.63
N PRO A 59 -10.11 15.68 -17.94
CA PRO A 59 -9.55 16.06 -19.22
C PRO A 59 -8.26 15.29 -19.53
N LYS A 60 -8.03 15.03 -20.82
CA LYS A 60 -6.75 14.45 -21.24
C LYS A 60 -5.58 15.37 -20.85
N GLY A 61 -4.56 14.77 -20.24
CA GLY A 61 -3.37 15.50 -19.77
C GLY A 61 -3.53 16.18 -18.41
N GLU A 62 -4.66 15.98 -17.74
CA GLU A 62 -4.83 16.38 -16.34
C GLU A 62 -3.72 15.77 -15.47
N MET A 63 -3.29 16.51 -14.43
CA MET A 63 -2.27 16.07 -13.48
C MET A 63 -2.89 15.89 -12.10
N LEU A 64 -2.63 14.73 -11.50
CA LEU A 64 -2.99 14.44 -10.11
C LEU A 64 -1.90 14.96 -9.19
N GLU A 65 -2.30 15.84 -8.27
CA GLU A 65 -1.43 16.30 -7.20
C GLU A 65 -1.22 15.21 -6.17
N ILE A 66 0.03 14.92 -5.84
CA ILE A 66 0.42 13.95 -4.82
C ILE A 66 0.82 14.69 -3.54
N ARG A 67 0.20 14.27 -2.45
CA ARG A 67 0.50 14.73 -1.10
C ARG A 67 0.86 13.58 -0.21
N GLU A 68 1.75 13.83 0.74
CA GLU A 68 2.13 12.85 1.76
C GLU A 68 0.90 12.39 2.55
N TRP A 69 0.74 11.10 2.67
CA TRP A 69 -0.39 10.50 3.36
C TRP A 69 -0.32 10.77 4.87
N GLY A 70 -1.18 11.63 5.36
CA GLY A 70 -1.25 12.05 6.76
C GLY A 70 -0.90 13.53 6.91
N PRO A 71 0.36 13.97 6.82
CA PRO A 71 0.74 15.39 6.97
C PRO A 71 0.20 16.29 5.86
N GLY A 72 -0.10 15.72 4.68
CA GLY A 72 -0.63 16.47 3.55
C GLY A 72 0.39 17.35 2.82
N LYS A 73 1.69 17.18 3.09
CA LYS A 73 2.76 17.90 2.40
C LYS A 73 2.73 17.61 0.90
N PHE A 74 2.80 18.63 0.08
CA PHE A 74 2.92 18.48 -1.38
C PHE A 74 4.23 17.77 -1.75
N LEU A 75 4.14 16.75 -2.61
CA LEU A 75 5.27 15.92 -3.05
C LEU A 75 5.53 16.04 -4.55
N GLY A 76 4.49 16.23 -5.38
CA GLY A 76 4.65 16.30 -6.82
C GLY A 76 3.34 16.08 -7.56
N HIS A 77 3.46 15.78 -8.85
CA HIS A 77 2.34 15.45 -9.73
C HIS A 77 2.63 14.18 -10.53
N ILE A 78 1.57 13.45 -10.81
CA ILE A 78 1.59 12.32 -11.78
C ILE A 78 0.45 12.50 -12.78
N PRO A 79 0.47 11.86 -13.96
CA PRO A 79 -0.66 11.90 -14.87
C PRO A 79 -1.94 11.34 -14.22
N GLN A 80 -3.01 12.10 -14.30
CA GLN A 80 -4.33 11.65 -13.87
C GLN A 80 -4.90 10.69 -14.92
N ALA A 81 -5.51 9.59 -14.46
CA ALA A 81 -6.29 8.73 -15.34
C ALA A 81 -7.53 9.49 -15.86
N GLU A 82 -7.81 9.42 -17.17
CA GLU A 82 -8.98 10.10 -17.76
C GLU A 82 -10.30 9.62 -17.15
N LYS A 83 -10.34 8.41 -16.61
CA LYS A 83 -11.49 7.83 -15.89
C LYS A 83 -11.01 7.13 -14.64
N THR A 84 -11.72 7.38 -13.53
CA THR A 84 -11.47 6.70 -12.26
C THR A 84 -12.72 5.92 -11.82
N TYR A 85 -12.52 4.90 -10.99
CA TYR A 85 -13.59 4.08 -10.44
C TYR A 85 -14.02 4.58 -9.06
N ASN A 86 -15.27 4.23 -8.66
CA ASN A 86 -15.70 4.42 -7.28
C ASN A 86 -14.82 3.59 -6.34
N VAL A 87 -14.40 4.20 -5.24
CA VAL A 87 -13.68 3.53 -4.16
C VAL A 87 -14.41 3.79 -2.85
N ILE A 88 -14.64 2.74 -2.07
CA ILE A 88 -15.18 2.82 -0.72
C ILE A 88 -14.26 2.08 0.23
N GLY A 89 -13.71 2.79 1.22
CA GLY A 89 -12.67 2.22 2.07
C GLY A 89 -11.50 1.73 1.21
N ASN A 90 -11.15 0.46 1.36
CA ASN A 90 -10.06 -0.20 0.63
C ASN A 90 -10.54 -1.09 -0.53
N MET A 91 -11.75 -0.88 -1.05
CA MET A 91 -12.33 -1.64 -2.15
C MET A 91 -12.89 -0.72 -3.22
N ASN A 92 -12.80 -1.12 -4.50
CA ASN A 92 -13.40 -0.40 -5.60
C ASN A 92 -14.67 -1.10 -6.14
N GLU A 93 -15.35 -0.47 -7.08
CA GLU A 93 -16.58 -0.97 -7.69
C GLU A 93 -16.44 -2.26 -8.52
N HIS A 94 -15.20 -2.64 -8.86
CA HIS A 94 -14.87 -3.92 -9.49
C HIS A 94 -14.51 -4.99 -8.46
N GLN A 95 -14.73 -4.72 -7.16
CA GLN A 95 -14.38 -5.61 -6.04
C GLN A 95 -12.87 -5.89 -5.93
N VAL A 96 -12.03 -5.00 -6.47
CA VAL A 96 -10.60 -5.03 -6.17
C VAL A 96 -10.40 -4.44 -4.79
N LEU A 97 -9.71 -5.18 -3.92
CA LEU A 97 -9.37 -4.78 -2.57
C LEU A 97 -7.86 -4.73 -2.43
N ILE A 98 -7.36 -3.68 -1.77
CA ILE A 98 -5.94 -3.53 -1.44
C ILE A 98 -5.82 -3.21 0.05
N GLY A 99 -5.06 -4.02 0.78
CA GLY A 99 -4.68 -3.79 2.16
C GLY A 99 -3.16 -3.75 2.30
N GLU A 100 -2.67 -3.33 3.46
CA GLU A 100 -1.23 -3.29 3.73
C GLU A 100 -0.92 -3.79 5.14
N SER A 101 0.35 -4.12 5.36
CA SER A 101 0.94 -4.37 6.67
C SER A 101 2.35 -3.83 6.68
N THR A 102 2.54 -2.76 7.46
CA THR A 102 3.85 -2.14 7.63
C THR A 102 4.73 -3.02 8.50
N TRP A 103 5.87 -3.45 7.98
CA TRP A 103 6.87 -4.19 8.77
C TRP A 103 8.16 -3.40 8.97
N GLY A 104 8.23 -2.19 8.42
CA GLY A 104 9.40 -1.34 8.45
C GLY A 104 10.58 -1.98 7.70
N GLY A 105 11.22 -1.32 6.84
CA GLY A 105 12.43 -1.78 6.17
C GLY A 105 13.65 -1.14 6.81
N ARG A 106 14.75 -1.18 6.10
CA ARG A 106 15.96 -0.48 6.48
C ARG A 106 15.83 0.99 6.06
N GLU A 107 15.91 1.89 7.01
CA GLU A 107 15.78 3.35 6.81
C GLU A 107 16.74 3.90 5.74
N GLU A 108 17.93 3.30 5.61
CA GLU A 108 18.89 3.70 4.60
C GLU A 108 18.44 3.43 3.16
N PHE A 109 17.38 2.66 2.94
CA PHE A 109 16.80 2.38 1.62
C PHE A 109 15.62 3.28 1.25
N VAL A 110 15.16 4.11 2.16
CA VAL A 110 14.09 5.07 1.86
C VAL A 110 14.54 6.02 0.75
N ASP A 111 13.74 6.13 -0.30
CA ASP A 111 13.98 7.06 -1.41
C ASP A 111 13.44 8.44 -1.06
N SER A 112 14.33 9.33 -0.63
CA SER A 112 13.98 10.72 -0.30
C SER A 112 13.53 11.58 -1.51
N THR A 113 13.64 11.05 -2.72
CA THR A 113 13.20 11.69 -3.97
C THR A 113 11.91 11.11 -4.51
N ALA A 114 11.39 10.07 -3.88
CA ALA A 114 10.12 9.48 -4.22
C ALA A 114 8.96 10.38 -3.82
N ILE A 115 7.88 10.31 -4.58
CA ILE A 115 6.68 11.10 -4.33
C ILE A 115 5.45 10.25 -3.99
N LEU A 116 5.55 8.92 -4.08
CA LEU A 116 4.45 8.00 -3.79
C LEU A 116 4.75 7.17 -2.54
N ASP A 117 3.91 7.32 -1.54
CA ASP A 117 3.85 6.44 -0.37
C ASP A 117 2.83 5.30 -0.59
N TYR A 118 2.79 4.33 0.33
CA TYR A 118 1.88 3.18 0.22
C TYR A 118 0.39 3.60 0.19
N GLY A 119 0.01 4.62 0.98
CA GLY A 119 -1.36 5.09 1.05
C GLY A 119 -1.82 5.70 -0.28
N SER A 120 -0.99 6.56 -0.88
CA SER A 120 -1.24 7.14 -2.21
C SER A 120 -1.33 6.05 -3.26
N LEU A 121 -0.40 5.07 -3.26
CA LEU A 121 -0.39 3.96 -4.22
C LEU A 121 -1.66 3.10 -4.11
N ILE A 122 -2.12 2.77 -2.90
CA ILE A 122 -3.34 1.99 -2.68
C ILE A 122 -4.54 2.67 -3.36
N TYR A 123 -4.79 3.94 -3.06
CA TYR A 123 -5.97 4.63 -3.60
C TYR A 123 -5.88 4.90 -5.08
N ILE A 124 -4.69 5.22 -5.61
CA ILE A 124 -4.48 5.41 -7.05
C ILE A 124 -4.74 4.10 -7.80
N CYS A 125 -4.25 2.97 -7.29
CA CYS A 125 -4.50 1.66 -7.88
C CYS A 125 -5.98 1.29 -7.83
N LEU A 126 -6.66 1.49 -6.70
CA LEU A 126 -8.10 1.23 -6.57
C LEU A 126 -8.94 2.06 -7.55
N GLN A 127 -8.54 3.29 -7.82
CA GLN A 127 -9.23 4.14 -8.79
C GLN A 127 -8.99 3.73 -10.25
N ARG A 128 -8.03 2.86 -10.55
CA ARG A 128 -7.59 2.55 -11.92
C ARG A 128 -7.70 1.08 -12.30
N ALA A 129 -7.68 0.16 -11.33
CA ALA A 129 -7.63 -1.28 -11.58
C ALA A 129 -9.03 -1.93 -11.60
N LYS A 130 -9.20 -2.97 -12.43
CA LYS A 130 -10.38 -3.83 -12.49
C LYS A 130 -10.14 -5.23 -11.93
N THR A 131 -8.87 -5.61 -11.76
CA THR A 131 -8.46 -6.91 -11.23
C THR A 131 -7.29 -6.75 -10.28
N ALA A 132 -7.05 -7.77 -9.44
CA ALA A 132 -5.90 -7.77 -8.54
C ALA A 132 -4.57 -7.69 -9.33
N ARG A 133 -4.45 -8.40 -10.45
CA ARG A 133 -3.24 -8.36 -11.30
C ARG A 133 -3.01 -7.01 -11.94
N GLU A 134 -4.07 -6.36 -12.42
CA GLU A 134 -3.97 -4.99 -12.95
C GLU A 134 -3.54 -4.01 -11.87
N ALA A 135 -4.05 -4.16 -10.64
CA ALA A 135 -3.63 -3.34 -9.50
C ALA A 135 -2.14 -3.52 -9.18
N ILE A 136 -1.63 -4.75 -9.17
CA ILE A 136 -0.19 -5.05 -8.99
C ILE A 136 0.63 -4.38 -10.10
N GLN A 137 0.21 -4.50 -11.36
CA GLN A 137 0.93 -3.91 -12.49
C GLN A 137 0.96 -2.37 -12.41
N ILE A 138 -0.16 -1.74 -12.05
CA ILE A 138 -0.22 -0.28 -11.85
C ILE A 138 0.67 0.13 -10.69
N PHE A 139 0.61 -0.59 -9.56
CA PHE A 139 1.40 -0.30 -8.36
C PHE A 139 2.89 -0.32 -8.65
N THR A 140 3.38 -1.40 -9.27
CA THR A 140 4.81 -1.57 -9.58
C THR A 140 5.29 -0.55 -10.62
N THR A 141 4.48 -0.29 -11.66
CA THR A 141 4.80 0.73 -12.68
C THR A 141 4.93 2.12 -12.07
N LEU A 142 3.99 2.50 -11.20
CA LEU A 142 4.05 3.80 -10.52
C LEU A 142 5.24 3.90 -9.55
N ALA A 143 5.53 2.83 -8.82
CA ALA A 143 6.69 2.77 -7.93
C ALA A 143 8.02 2.90 -8.72
N ASP A 144 8.13 2.26 -9.89
CA ASP A 144 9.31 2.36 -10.75
C ASP A 144 9.49 3.78 -11.28
N GLU A 145 8.40 4.42 -11.71
CA GLU A 145 8.48 5.74 -12.34
C GLU A 145 8.66 6.87 -11.32
N TYR A 146 7.88 6.85 -10.24
CA TYR A 146 7.81 7.95 -9.27
C TYR A 146 8.52 7.67 -7.95
N GLY A 147 9.02 6.46 -7.77
CA GLY A 147 9.67 5.99 -6.55
C GLY A 147 8.70 5.61 -5.45
N TYR A 148 9.21 4.89 -4.44
CA TYR A 148 8.48 4.47 -3.26
C TYR A 148 9.07 5.16 -2.03
N ALA A 149 8.27 5.98 -1.35
CA ALA A 149 8.71 6.90 -0.30
C ALA A 149 8.71 6.29 1.12
N SER A 150 8.36 4.99 1.25
CA SER A 150 8.37 4.29 2.54
C SER A 150 9.52 3.29 2.64
N SER A 151 9.77 2.73 3.82
CA SER A 151 10.86 1.79 4.06
C SER A 151 10.53 0.36 3.63
N GLY A 152 9.34 -0.15 3.95
CA GLY A 152 8.89 -1.48 3.57
C GLY A 152 7.46 -1.76 3.99
N GLU A 153 6.73 -2.42 3.10
CA GLU A 153 5.32 -2.79 3.25
C GLU A 153 5.06 -4.15 2.64
N SER A 154 4.13 -4.87 3.24
CA SER A 154 3.47 -6.01 2.60
C SER A 154 2.11 -5.59 2.10
N ILE A 155 1.88 -5.67 0.80
CA ILE A 155 0.64 -5.27 0.17
C ILE A 155 -0.17 -6.50 -0.20
N SER A 156 -1.43 -6.52 0.23
CA SER A 156 -2.41 -7.55 -0.10
C SER A 156 -3.30 -7.05 -1.23
N PHE A 157 -3.42 -7.81 -2.30
CA PHE A 157 -4.33 -7.54 -3.41
C PHE A 157 -5.33 -8.67 -3.53
N ALA A 158 -6.59 -8.35 -3.75
CA ALA A 158 -7.63 -9.34 -3.99
C ALA A 158 -8.64 -8.85 -5.02
N ASP A 159 -9.25 -9.79 -5.70
CA ASP A 159 -10.47 -9.60 -6.50
C ASP A 159 -11.38 -10.83 -6.30
N PRO A 160 -12.57 -10.93 -6.93
CA PRO A 160 -13.45 -12.07 -6.75
C PRO A 160 -12.85 -13.43 -7.14
N ASN A 161 -11.68 -13.46 -7.78
CA ASN A 161 -11.09 -14.68 -8.32
C ASN A 161 -9.84 -15.13 -7.59
N GLU A 162 -9.05 -14.21 -7.07
CA GLU A 162 -7.71 -14.49 -6.55
C GLU A 162 -7.28 -13.53 -5.45
N VAL A 163 -6.29 -13.96 -4.66
CA VAL A 163 -5.57 -13.15 -3.69
C VAL A 163 -4.09 -13.20 -4.00
N TRP A 164 -3.42 -12.08 -3.77
CA TRP A 164 -1.98 -11.90 -3.96
C TRP A 164 -1.39 -11.19 -2.76
N PHE A 165 -0.15 -11.53 -2.48
CA PHE A 165 0.66 -10.91 -1.46
C PHE A 165 1.97 -10.44 -2.10
N MET A 166 2.35 -9.19 -1.87
CA MET A 166 3.54 -8.58 -2.45
C MET A 166 4.28 -7.78 -1.38
N ASP A 167 5.56 -8.04 -1.22
CA ASP A 167 6.44 -7.19 -0.43
C ASP A 167 7.07 -6.11 -1.31
N ILE A 168 7.06 -4.88 -0.84
CA ILE A 168 7.82 -3.77 -1.44
C ILE A 168 8.80 -3.21 -0.41
N ILE A 169 10.04 -3.03 -0.82
CA ILE A 169 11.13 -2.53 0.01
C ILE A 169 11.66 -1.25 -0.61
N GLY A 170 11.87 -0.23 0.22
CA GLY A 170 12.50 1.02 -0.20
C GLY A 170 13.82 0.76 -0.95
N LYS A 171 14.10 1.53 -1.97
CA LYS A 171 15.28 1.40 -2.82
C LYS A 171 15.93 2.75 -3.01
N LYS A 172 17.02 2.97 -2.31
CA LYS A 172 17.72 4.25 -2.33
C LYS A 172 18.16 4.61 -3.75
N PRO A 173 17.83 5.82 -4.24
CA PRO A 173 18.21 6.25 -5.57
C PRO A 173 19.72 6.41 -5.68
N LYS A 174 20.27 6.09 -6.85
CA LYS A 174 21.70 6.31 -7.16
C LYS A 174 21.90 7.69 -7.75
N PHE A 175 22.90 8.42 -7.26
CA PHE A 175 23.30 9.72 -7.77
C PHE A 175 24.63 9.61 -8.53
N ASN A 176 24.82 10.45 -9.53
CA ASN A 176 26.12 10.59 -10.20
C ASN A 176 27.05 11.51 -9.39
N LYS A 177 28.32 11.61 -9.82
CA LYS A 177 29.34 12.48 -9.17
C LYS A 177 28.97 13.98 -9.12
N LYS A 178 28.00 14.42 -9.93
CA LYS A 178 27.49 15.80 -9.95
C LYS A 178 26.20 15.98 -9.11
N GLY A 179 25.83 14.97 -8.30
CA GLY A 179 24.63 15.01 -7.45
C GLY A 179 23.31 14.90 -8.23
N ARG A 180 23.33 14.56 -9.53
CA ARG A 180 22.11 14.34 -10.32
C ARG A 180 21.69 12.88 -10.16
N MET A 181 20.40 12.65 -9.89
CA MET A 181 19.85 11.30 -9.81
C MET A 181 20.05 10.57 -11.14
N LYS A 182 20.54 9.35 -11.05
CA LYS A 182 20.53 8.39 -12.16
C LYS A 182 19.10 7.83 -12.30
N THR A 183 18.89 7.06 -13.35
CA THR A 183 17.65 6.30 -13.50
C THR A 183 17.39 5.47 -12.24
N ARG A 184 16.14 5.47 -11.73
CA ARG A 184 15.73 4.50 -10.71
C ARG A 184 15.89 3.09 -11.29
N GLU A 185 16.39 2.18 -10.46
CA GLU A 185 16.36 0.76 -10.83
C GLU A 185 14.93 0.24 -10.54
N PRO A 186 14.36 -0.58 -11.44
CA PRO A 186 13.02 -1.14 -11.24
C PRO A 186 12.86 -1.85 -9.90
N TYR A 187 11.69 -1.82 -9.34
CA TYR A 187 11.39 -2.50 -8.06
C TYR A 187 11.17 -4.02 -8.23
N GLY A 188 11.08 -4.52 -9.45
CA GLY A 188 11.04 -5.94 -9.73
C GLY A 188 10.14 -6.31 -10.87
#